data_ef34a2c0d3d079020472ab3670032829
#
_entry.id   ef34a2c0d3d079020472ab3670032829
#
_cell.length_a   1.000
_cell.length_b   1.000
_cell.length_c   1.000
_cell.angle_alpha   90.00
_cell.angle_beta   90.00
_cell.angle_gamma   90.00
#
_symmetry.space_group_name_H-M   'P 1'
#
loop_
_entity.id
_entity.type
_entity.pdbx_description
1 polymer ?
#
loop_
_entity_poly.entity_id
_entity_poly.type
_entity_poly.pdbx_seq_one_letter_code
_entity_poly.pdbx_strand_id
1 'polypeptide(L)'
;YHESPNTQLDHRAQVVGQAQQYIRDHLSERLTLNDVAAVFNFSPNYLSQLFAQNSESGFVEFVTATRITAAKELMASTDLKVYEISDKVGFDSAFYFSKVFKKLEGVSPREYMQRMKVSYVDAKDEATV
;
A
#
# COMPACT_ATOMS: atom_id res chain seq x y z
N TYR A 1 -35.49 -16.44 -12.98
CA TYR A 1 -34.89 -15.30 -12.30
C TYR A 1 -33.38 -15.25 -12.58
N HIS A 2 -32.92 -14.16 -13.14
CA HIS A 2 -31.55 -14.06 -13.60
C HIS A 2 -30.84 -12.91 -12.91
N GLU A 3 -29.61 -13.16 -12.45
CA GLU A 3 -28.74 -12.09 -12.00
C GLU A 3 -28.33 -11.24 -13.20
N SER A 4 -28.37 -9.94 -13.06
CA SER A 4 -27.91 -9.05 -14.10
C SER A 4 -26.39 -9.12 -14.22
N PRO A 5 -25.80 -8.85 -15.40
CA PRO A 5 -24.36 -8.75 -15.54
C PRO A 5 -23.75 -7.74 -14.57
N ASN A 6 -24.46 -6.66 -14.25
CA ASN A 6 -24.00 -5.65 -13.29
C ASN A 6 -23.84 -6.24 -11.89
N THR A 7 -24.73 -7.14 -11.47
CA THR A 7 -24.66 -7.79 -10.16
C THR A 7 -23.37 -8.62 -10.05
N GLN A 8 -23.01 -9.35 -11.10
CA GLN A 8 -21.78 -10.13 -11.11
C GLN A 8 -20.53 -9.24 -11.08
N LEU A 9 -20.55 -8.15 -11.85
CA LEU A 9 -19.45 -7.19 -11.86
C LEU A 9 -19.30 -6.53 -10.49
N ASP A 10 -20.41 -6.16 -9.87
CA ASP A 10 -20.40 -5.58 -8.53
C ASP A 10 -19.85 -6.56 -7.50
N HIS A 11 -20.19 -7.84 -7.62
CA HIS A 11 -19.68 -8.87 -6.74
C HIS A 11 -18.17 -9.02 -6.87
N ARG A 12 -17.65 -9.04 -8.09
CA ARG A 12 -16.20 -9.13 -8.34
C ARG A 12 -15.46 -7.92 -7.80
N ALA A 13 -15.99 -6.74 -8.03
CA ALA A 13 -15.42 -5.51 -7.49
C ALA A 13 -15.44 -5.52 -5.96
N GLN A 14 -16.51 -6.04 -5.37
CA GLN A 14 -16.64 -6.16 -3.93
C GLN A 14 -15.59 -7.12 -3.35
N VAL A 15 -15.34 -8.25 -4.01
CA VAL A 15 -14.33 -9.21 -3.58
C VAL A 15 -12.94 -8.56 -3.65
N VAL A 16 -12.64 -7.84 -4.73
CA VAL A 16 -11.35 -7.13 -4.84
C VAL A 16 -11.22 -6.11 -3.71
N GLY A 17 -12.29 -5.37 -3.42
CA GLY A 17 -12.29 -4.42 -2.30
C GLY A 17 -12.01 -5.09 -0.96
N GLN A 18 -12.56 -6.27 -0.73
CA GLN A 18 -12.29 -7.03 0.48
C GLN A 18 -10.83 -7.50 0.55
N ALA A 19 -10.28 -7.96 -0.57
CA ALA A 19 -8.88 -8.35 -0.64
C ALA A 19 -7.96 -7.16 -0.41
N GLN A 20 -8.29 -6.00 -0.97
CA GLN A 20 -7.54 -4.77 -0.75
C GLN A 20 -7.55 -4.37 0.73
N GLN A 21 -8.70 -4.49 1.38
CA GLN A 21 -8.79 -4.19 2.81
C GLN A 21 -7.98 -5.17 3.65
N TYR A 22 -8.02 -6.45 3.31
CA TYR A 22 -7.18 -7.45 3.96
C TYR A 22 -5.70 -7.08 3.85
N ILE A 23 -5.27 -6.66 2.67
CA ILE A 23 -3.89 -6.23 2.45
C ILE A 23 -3.53 -5.06 3.36
N ARG A 24 -4.40 -4.04 3.45
CA ARG A 24 -4.17 -2.88 4.33
C ARG A 24 -4.05 -3.28 5.78
N ASP A 25 -4.84 -4.24 6.22
CA ASP A 25 -4.88 -4.66 7.62
C ASP A 25 -3.71 -5.57 8.01
N HIS A 26 -2.99 -6.12 7.03
CA HIS A 26 -1.95 -7.12 7.27
C HIS A 26 -0.61 -6.75 6.62
N LEU A 27 -0.31 -5.45 6.52
CA LEU A 27 0.88 -4.97 5.79
C LEU A 27 2.19 -5.49 6.36
N SER A 28 2.28 -5.70 7.67
CA SER A 28 3.50 -6.20 8.29
C SER A 28 3.74 -7.69 8.04
N GLU A 29 2.73 -8.39 7.51
CA GLU A 29 2.80 -9.82 7.25
C GLU A 29 3.23 -10.08 5.81
N ARG A 30 3.50 -11.35 5.52
CA ARG A 30 3.81 -11.78 4.17
C ARG A 30 2.54 -11.76 3.32
N LEU A 31 2.57 -11.01 2.23
CA LEU A 31 1.40 -10.80 1.38
C LEU A 31 1.69 -11.23 -0.05
N THR A 32 1.95 -12.53 -0.24
CA THR A 32 2.08 -13.08 -1.59
C THR A 32 0.69 -13.31 -2.18
N LEU A 33 0.64 -13.41 -3.51
CA LEU A 33 -0.61 -13.72 -4.20
C LEU A 33 -1.20 -15.03 -3.68
N ASN A 34 -0.35 -16.05 -3.46
CA ASN A 34 -0.78 -17.34 -2.94
C ASN A 34 -1.40 -17.22 -1.55
N ASP A 35 -0.76 -16.45 -0.68
CA ASP A 35 -1.22 -16.28 0.70
C ASP A 35 -2.60 -15.62 0.75
N VAL A 36 -2.78 -14.54 0.01
CA VAL A 36 -4.05 -13.81 0.01
C VAL A 36 -5.14 -14.64 -0.67
N ALA A 37 -4.83 -15.30 -1.78
CA ALA A 37 -5.79 -16.16 -2.47
C ALA A 37 -6.29 -17.26 -1.54
N ALA A 38 -5.41 -17.86 -0.73
CA ALA A 38 -5.78 -18.90 0.22
C ALA A 38 -6.78 -18.40 1.27
N VAL A 39 -6.62 -17.16 1.73
CA VAL A 39 -7.54 -16.57 2.71
C VAL A 39 -8.97 -16.54 2.17
N PHE A 40 -9.13 -16.26 0.88
CA PHE A 40 -10.44 -16.13 0.26
C PHE A 40 -10.89 -17.40 -0.46
N ASN A 41 -10.15 -18.50 -0.33
CA ASN A 41 -10.43 -19.77 -1.02
C ASN A 41 -10.44 -19.64 -2.55
N PHE A 42 -9.58 -18.79 -3.08
CA PHE A 42 -9.43 -18.61 -4.53
C PHE A 42 -8.11 -19.23 -5.00
N SER A 43 -8.07 -19.62 -6.28
CA SER A 43 -6.81 -19.94 -6.90
C SER A 43 -6.01 -18.62 -7.11
N PRO A 44 -4.67 -18.70 -7.09
CA PRO A 44 -3.86 -17.50 -7.35
C PRO A 44 -4.17 -16.88 -8.72
N ASN A 45 -4.37 -17.69 -9.74
CA ASN A 45 -4.72 -17.18 -11.07
C ASN A 45 -6.04 -16.41 -11.07
N TYR A 46 -7.03 -16.91 -10.34
CA TYR A 46 -8.33 -16.23 -10.27
C TYR A 46 -8.20 -14.88 -9.59
N LEU A 47 -7.50 -14.85 -8.44
CA LEU A 47 -7.29 -13.57 -7.74
C LEU A 47 -6.50 -12.58 -8.59
N SER A 48 -5.47 -13.07 -9.30
CA SER A 48 -4.68 -12.21 -10.20
C SER A 48 -5.55 -11.60 -11.29
N GLN A 49 -6.45 -12.39 -11.89
CA GLN A 49 -7.37 -11.90 -12.91
C GLN A 49 -8.36 -10.89 -12.35
N LEU A 50 -8.88 -11.14 -11.14
CA LEU A 50 -9.79 -10.20 -10.49
C LEU A 50 -9.13 -8.83 -10.28
N PHE A 51 -7.88 -8.81 -9.82
CA PHE A 51 -7.15 -7.55 -9.66
C PHE A 51 -6.90 -6.86 -10.99
N ALA A 52 -6.52 -7.62 -12.02
CA ALA A 52 -6.27 -7.04 -13.34
C ALA A 52 -7.52 -6.40 -13.94
N GLN A 53 -8.70 -6.98 -13.68
CA GLN A 53 -9.96 -6.53 -14.28
C GLN A 53 -10.70 -5.47 -13.46
N ASN A 54 -10.49 -5.46 -12.12
CA ASN A 54 -11.30 -4.66 -11.20
C ASN A 54 -10.49 -3.69 -10.36
N SER A 55 -9.21 -3.52 -10.66
CA SER A 55 -8.30 -2.62 -9.95
C SER A 55 -7.46 -1.87 -10.97
N GLU A 56 -7.00 -0.67 -10.60
CA GLU A 56 -6.15 0.13 -11.49
C GLU A 56 -4.79 -0.52 -11.71
N SER A 57 -4.36 -1.38 -10.81
CA SER A 57 -3.05 -2.04 -10.89
C SER A 57 -3.20 -3.52 -10.55
N GLY A 58 -2.18 -4.32 -10.92
CA GLY A 58 -2.13 -5.72 -10.55
C GLY A 58 -1.94 -5.91 -9.06
N PHE A 59 -1.97 -7.17 -8.62
CA PHE A 59 -1.88 -7.50 -7.21
C PHE A 59 -0.57 -7.02 -6.58
N VAL A 60 0.57 -7.34 -7.20
CA VAL A 60 1.88 -6.99 -6.64
C VAL A 60 2.03 -5.47 -6.56
N GLU A 61 1.63 -4.77 -7.61
CA GLU A 61 1.69 -3.31 -7.66
C GLU A 61 0.79 -2.69 -6.61
N PHE A 62 -0.37 -3.26 -6.37
CA PHE A 62 -1.27 -2.78 -5.34
C PHE A 62 -0.66 -2.94 -3.94
N VAL A 63 -0.09 -4.09 -3.63
CA VAL A 63 0.55 -4.33 -2.34
C VAL A 63 1.70 -3.33 -2.13
N THR A 64 2.53 -3.17 -3.15
CA THR A 64 3.68 -2.26 -3.07
C THR A 64 3.23 -0.81 -2.86
N ALA A 65 2.26 -0.35 -3.64
CA ALA A 65 1.74 1.02 -3.51
C ALA A 65 1.10 1.25 -2.14
N THR A 66 0.39 0.25 -1.62
CA THR A 66 -0.24 0.33 -0.30
C THR A 66 0.82 0.44 0.80
N ARG A 67 1.90 -0.33 0.71
CA ARG A 67 3.00 -0.24 1.66
C ARG A 67 3.68 1.13 1.62
N ILE A 68 3.89 1.68 0.44
CA ILE A 68 4.50 3.01 0.30
C ILE A 68 3.57 4.10 0.86
N THR A 69 2.28 4.01 0.60
CA THR A 69 1.31 4.96 1.16
C THR A 69 1.32 4.91 2.69
N ALA A 70 1.32 3.70 3.26
CA ALA A 70 1.39 3.55 4.72
C ALA A 70 2.70 4.11 5.27
N ALA A 71 3.82 3.93 4.55
CA ALA A 71 5.10 4.50 4.95
C ALA A 71 5.04 6.03 5.00
N LYS A 72 4.43 6.65 4.00
CA LYS A 72 4.27 8.12 3.97
C LYS A 72 3.43 8.60 5.15
N GLU A 73 2.39 7.86 5.50
CA GLU A 73 1.56 8.19 6.67
C GLU A 73 2.37 8.12 7.96
N LEU A 74 3.20 7.10 8.13
CA LEU A 74 4.07 6.99 9.30
C LEU A 74 5.11 8.11 9.35
N MET A 75 5.64 8.50 8.20
CA MET A 75 6.57 9.63 8.12
C MET A 75 5.92 10.93 8.57
N ALA A 76 4.63 11.11 8.26
CA ALA A 76 3.90 12.32 8.62
C ALA A 76 3.48 12.33 10.09
N SER A 77 3.22 11.17 10.69
CA SER A 77 2.59 11.08 12.00
C SER A 77 3.52 10.61 13.12
N THR A 78 4.76 10.20 12.78
CA THR A 78 5.70 9.65 13.78
C THR A 78 7.10 10.18 13.53
N ASP A 79 7.99 9.94 14.51
CA ASP A 79 9.42 10.23 14.40
C ASP A 79 10.24 8.97 14.12
N LEU A 80 9.61 7.94 13.58
CA LEU A 80 10.29 6.69 13.30
C LEU A 80 11.38 6.87 12.24
N LYS A 81 12.43 6.08 12.38
CA LYS A 81 13.54 6.06 11.41
C LYS A 81 13.16 5.26 10.18
N VAL A 82 13.88 5.47 9.08
CA VAL A 82 13.59 4.81 7.81
C VAL A 82 13.52 3.29 7.98
N TYR A 83 14.47 2.68 8.70
CA TYR A 83 14.48 1.24 8.86
C TYR A 83 13.30 0.73 9.70
N GLU A 84 12.85 1.55 10.66
CA GLU A 84 11.68 1.20 11.48
C GLU A 84 10.40 1.26 10.66
N ILE A 85 10.27 2.27 9.82
CA ILE A 85 9.13 2.41 8.91
C ILE A 85 9.10 1.25 7.92
N SER A 86 10.25 0.93 7.32
CA SER A 86 10.38 -0.18 6.39
C SER A 86 9.86 -1.49 7.00
N ASP A 87 10.27 -1.77 8.22
CA ASP A 87 9.86 -2.98 8.92
C ASP A 87 8.36 -2.99 9.21
N LYS A 88 7.82 -1.87 9.67
CA LYS A 88 6.40 -1.77 10.02
C LYS A 88 5.49 -1.95 8.82
N VAL A 89 5.90 -1.50 7.64
CA VAL A 89 5.07 -1.62 6.45
C VAL A 89 5.35 -2.89 5.64
N GLY A 90 6.20 -3.77 6.18
CA GLY A 90 6.35 -5.12 5.66
C GLY A 90 7.40 -5.33 4.59
N PHE A 91 8.36 -4.43 4.43
CA PHE A 91 9.49 -4.66 3.54
C PHE A 91 10.56 -5.52 4.24
N ASP A 92 11.18 -6.41 3.46
CA ASP A 92 12.20 -7.31 3.99
C ASP A 92 13.50 -6.59 4.37
N SER A 93 13.81 -5.49 3.69
CA SER A 93 15.01 -4.71 3.99
C SER A 93 14.77 -3.23 3.73
N ALA A 94 15.43 -2.40 4.53
CA ALA A 94 15.38 -0.95 4.34
C ALA A 94 16.00 -0.53 3.00
N PHE A 95 16.98 -1.27 2.53
CA PHE A 95 17.62 -1.00 1.24
C PHE A 95 16.63 -1.16 0.09
N TYR A 96 15.89 -2.27 0.08
CA TYR A 96 14.88 -2.52 -0.95
C TYR A 96 13.73 -1.51 -0.84
N PHE A 97 13.29 -1.23 0.39
CA PHE A 97 12.28 -0.20 0.64
C PHE A 97 12.69 1.15 0.04
N SER A 98 13.93 1.57 0.29
CA SER A 98 14.42 2.86 -0.21
C SER A 98 14.45 2.90 -1.73
N LYS A 99 14.83 1.81 -2.39
CA LYS A 99 14.81 1.72 -3.85
C LYS A 99 13.39 1.86 -4.41
N VAL A 100 12.45 1.11 -3.84
CA VAL A 100 11.06 1.14 -4.28
C VAL A 100 10.43 2.50 -4.04
N PHE A 101 10.69 3.06 -2.86
CA PHE A 101 10.17 4.39 -2.51
C PHE A 101 10.64 5.45 -3.50
N LYS A 102 11.95 5.48 -3.78
CA LYS A 102 12.51 6.44 -4.72
C LYS A 102 11.94 6.26 -6.12
N LYS A 103 11.75 5.01 -6.55
CA LYS A 103 11.16 4.73 -7.86
C LYS A 103 9.74 5.28 -7.98
N LEU A 104 8.93 5.11 -6.94
CA LEU A 104 7.53 5.52 -6.97
C LEU A 104 7.32 6.99 -6.63
N GLU A 105 8.12 7.54 -5.73
CA GLU A 105 7.93 8.91 -5.24
C GLU A 105 8.89 9.92 -5.86
N GLY A 106 9.93 9.46 -6.54
CA GLY A 106 10.91 10.34 -7.20
C GLY A 106 12.02 10.84 -6.28
N VAL A 107 11.90 10.66 -4.98
CA VAL A 107 12.92 11.05 -3.99
C VAL A 107 13.10 9.92 -2.99
N SER A 108 14.26 9.91 -2.31
CA SER A 108 14.51 8.90 -1.29
C SER A 108 13.62 9.12 -0.07
N PRO A 109 13.41 8.08 0.77
CA PRO A 109 12.67 8.25 2.00
C PRO A 109 13.24 9.34 2.90
N ARG A 110 14.57 9.42 3.01
CA ARG A 110 15.22 10.45 3.82
C ARG A 110 14.92 11.85 3.31
N GLU A 111 15.03 12.06 2.00
CA GLU A 111 14.71 13.35 1.39
C GLU A 111 13.24 13.71 1.59
N TYR A 112 12.36 12.75 1.44
CA TYR A 112 10.94 12.95 1.66
C TYR A 112 10.66 13.40 3.10
N MET A 113 11.26 12.73 4.07
CA MET A 113 11.11 13.10 5.48
C MET A 113 11.67 14.48 5.78
N GLN A 114 12.81 14.83 5.20
CA GLN A 114 13.42 16.16 5.37
C GLN A 114 12.50 17.26 4.82
N ARG A 115 11.92 17.05 3.66
CA ARG A 115 10.98 18.00 3.07
C ARG A 115 9.75 18.21 3.94
N MET A 116 9.23 17.13 4.54
CA MET A 116 8.09 17.21 5.44
C MET A 116 8.44 18.00 6.70
N LYS A 117 9.62 17.79 7.27
CA LYS A 117 10.06 18.51 8.46
C LYS A 117 10.21 20.01 8.18
N VAL A 118 10.78 20.36 7.04
CA VAL A 118 10.92 21.77 6.64
C VAL A 118 9.55 22.42 6.50
N SER A 119 8.60 21.74 5.84
CA SER A 119 7.24 22.25 5.68
C SER A 119 6.55 22.45 7.03
N TYR A 120 6.75 21.51 7.96
CA TYR A 120 6.17 21.60 9.31
C TYR A 120 6.74 22.78 10.08
N VAL A 121 8.07 22.97 10.04
CA VAL A 121 8.75 24.08 10.73
C VAL A 121 8.27 25.41 10.16
N ASP A 122 8.19 25.54 8.85
CA ASP A 122 7.72 26.76 8.19
C ASP A 122 6.30 27.12 8.62
N ALA A 123 5.40 26.13 8.61
CA ALA A 123 4.01 26.33 9.04
C ALA A 123 3.94 26.73 10.51
N LYS A 124 4.77 26.15 11.37
CA LYS A 124 4.82 26.47 12.79
C LYS A 124 5.33 27.89 13.02
N ASP A 125 6.35 28.30 12.27
CA ASP A 125 6.89 29.67 12.37
C ASP A 125 5.84 30.70 11.93
N GLU A 126 5.11 30.41 10.86
CA GLU A 126 4.02 31.28 10.42
C GLU A 126 2.92 31.39 11.47
N ALA A 127 2.64 30.28 12.17
CA ALA A 127 1.61 30.28 13.21
C ALA A 127 2.00 31.08 14.46
N THR A 128 3.31 31.26 14.69
CA THR A 128 3.80 32.00 15.85
C THR A 128 3.90 33.51 15.63
N VAL A 129 3.75 33.92 14.41
CA VAL A 129 3.75 35.36 14.07
C VAL A 129 2.32 35.88 14.13
#